data_d2cb670ff92e31b6a818cc0067b3e1d0
#
_entry.id   d2cb670ff92e31b6a818cc0067b3e1d0
#
_cell.length_a   1.000
_cell.length_b   1.000
_cell.length_c   1.000
_cell.angle_alpha   90.00
_cell.angle_beta   90.00
_cell.angle_gamma   90.00
#
_symmetry.space_group_name_H-M   'P 1'
#
loop_
_entity.id
_entity.type
_entity.pdbx_description
1 polymer ?
#
loop_
_entity_poly.entity_id
_entity_poly.type
_entity_poly.pdbx_seq_one_letter_code
_entity_poly.pdbx_strand_id
1 'polypeptide(L)'
;MSDSVLTIPCTTIDHQQTRLADLNGKAYLIVNTASNCGFTPQYKGLEDLSRSYAERGLRVVGFPCNQFGAQEPGSDGDIAEFCELNYGVSFPMFSKVDVNGDDAHPLFVQLKEEAPGLLGSKGIKWNFTKFLVDANGRVVKRYAPTTSPADLSGDIEALLG
;
A
#
# COMPACT_ATOMS: atom_id res chain seq x y z
N MET A 1 -1.89 -24.64 -2.93
CA MET A 1 -1.20 -23.53 -2.22
C MET A 1 -1.66 -22.20 -2.78
N SER A 2 -2.01 -21.29 -1.92
CA SER A 2 -2.28 -19.93 -2.37
C SER A 2 -0.97 -19.25 -2.75
N ASP A 3 -1.03 -18.38 -3.77
CA ASP A 3 0.13 -17.58 -4.16
C ASP A 3 0.51 -16.62 -3.03
N SER A 4 1.79 -16.30 -2.96
CA SER A 4 2.25 -15.21 -2.09
C SER A 4 1.69 -13.88 -2.61
N VAL A 5 1.39 -12.96 -1.70
CA VAL A 5 0.98 -11.60 -2.09
C VAL A 5 2.04 -10.94 -2.99
N LEU A 6 3.30 -11.35 -2.87
CA LEU A 6 4.40 -10.78 -3.66
C LEU A 6 4.41 -11.25 -5.12
N THR A 7 3.74 -12.36 -5.44
CA THR A 7 3.75 -12.94 -6.80
C THR A 7 2.48 -12.68 -7.58
N ILE A 8 1.49 -12.02 -6.99
CA ILE A 8 0.26 -11.66 -7.67
C ILE A 8 0.53 -10.57 -8.71
N PRO A 9 0.11 -10.74 -9.98
CA PRO A 9 0.33 -9.70 -11.00
C PRO A 9 -0.37 -8.39 -10.64
N CYS A 10 0.34 -7.29 -10.82
CA CYS A 10 -0.15 -5.94 -10.57
C CYS A 10 0.17 -5.04 -11.75
N THR A 11 -0.57 -3.94 -11.89
CA THR A 11 -0.33 -2.94 -12.94
C THR A 11 0.14 -1.65 -12.28
N THR A 12 1.28 -1.13 -12.72
CA THR A 12 1.81 0.15 -12.22
C THR A 12 0.93 1.30 -12.69
N ILE A 13 1.12 2.48 -12.10
CA ILE A 13 0.33 3.67 -12.45
C ILE A 13 0.62 4.15 -13.89
N ASP A 14 1.76 3.78 -14.45
CA ASP A 14 2.10 4.01 -15.86
C ASP A 14 1.76 2.81 -16.76
N HIS A 15 0.91 1.90 -16.25
CA HIS A 15 0.30 0.78 -16.98
C HIS A 15 1.29 -0.32 -17.42
N GLN A 16 2.34 -0.55 -16.62
CA GLN A 16 3.26 -1.68 -16.82
C GLN A 16 2.86 -2.85 -15.93
N GLN A 17 2.96 -4.07 -16.44
CA GLN A 17 2.69 -5.27 -15.65
C GLN A 17 3.91 -5.62 -14.80
N THR A 18 3.69 -5.93 -13.52
CA THR A 18 4.76 -6.29 -12.60
C THR A 18 4.22 -7.11 -11.43
N ARG A 19 5.10 -7.48 -10.51
CA ARG A 19 4.76 -8.11 -9.22
C ARG A 19 5.58 -7.43 -8.15
N LEU A 20 5.09 -7.42 -6.92
CA LEU A 20 5.84 -6.81 -5.82
C LEU A 20 7.21 -7.47 -5.61
N ALA A 21 7.28 -8.80 -5.86
CA ALA A 21 8.55 -9.54 -5.78
C ALA A 21 9.65 -8.92 -6.65
N ASP A 22 9.28 -8.30 -7.77
CA ASP A 22 10.25 -7.69 -8.70
C ASP A 22 10.93 -6.45 -8.11
N LEU A 23 10.41 -5.91 -7.01
CA LEU A 23 11.04 -4.80 -6.29
C LEU A 23 12.19 -5.24 -5.39
N ASN A 24 12.35 -6.55 -5.18
CA ASN A 24 13.46 -7.14 -4.42
C ASN A 24 13.60 -6.56 -3.00
N GLY A 25 12.50 -6.43 -2.28
CA GLY A 25 12.50 -5.88 -0.93
C GLY A 25 12.73 -6.93 0.15
N LYS A 26 13.18 -6.49 1.32
CA LYS A 26 13.23 -7.29 2.55
C LYS A 26 11.96 -7.13 3.36
N ALA A 27 11.23 -6.06 3.13
CA ALA A 27 9.91 -5.80 3.69
C ALA A 27 9.13 -4.92 2.73
N TYR A 28 7.79 -5.03 2.79
CA TYR A 28 6.90 -4.27 1.91
C TYR A 28 5.82 -3.63 2.76
N LEU A 29 5.57 -2.34 2.54
CA LEU A 29 4.45 -1.63 3.15
C LEU A 29 3.45 -1.30 2.04
N ILE A 30 2.30 -1.95 2.07
CA ILE A 30 1.27 -1.84 1.04
C ILE A 30 0.13 -0.97 1.57
N VAL A 31 -0.21 0.09 0.86
CA VAL A 31 -1.16 1.11 1.33
C VAL A 31 -2.18 1.40 0.24
N ASN A 32 -3.47 1.43 0.59
CA ASN A 32 -4.49 1.96 -0.32
C ASN A 32 -4.59 3.47 -0.10
N THR A 33 -4.54 4.24 -1.18
CA THR A 33 -4.35 5.69 -1.11
C THR A 33 -5.47 6.48 -1.76
N ALA A 34 -5.54 7.79 -1.46
CA ALA A 34 -6.48 8.72 -2.09
C ALA A 34 -5.91 10.13 -2.08
N SER A 35 -6.34 10.95 -3.05
CA SER A 35 -5.86 12.32 -3.23
C SER A 35 -6.68 13.36 -2.49
N ASN A 36 -7.92 13.04 -2.10
CA ASN A 36 -8.86 13.98 -1.50
C ASN A 36 -9.33 13.59 -0.08
N CYS A 37 -8.56 12.75 0.62
CA CYS A 37 -8.88 12.27 1.96
C CYS A 37 -8.28 13.17 3.03
N GLY A 38 -8.88 13.22 4.21
CA GLY A 38 -8.27 13.88 5.37
C GLY A 38 -6.94 13.27 5.77
N PHE A 39 -6.69 12.00 5.42
CA PHE A 39 -5.42 11.32 5.67
C PHE A 39 -4.41 11.47 4.52
N THR A 40 -4.77 12.13 3.42
CA THR A 40 -3.87 12.31 2.27
C THR A 40 -2.50 12.88 2.65
N PRO A 41 -2.36 13.79 3.65
CA PRO A 41 -1.04 14.23 4.10
C PRO A 41 -0.11 13.12 4.57
N GLN A 42 -0.62 11.91 4.85
CA GLN A 42 0.23 10.75 5.17
C GLN A 42 1.16 10.35 4.03
N TYR A 43 0.91 10.79 2.79
CA TYR A 43 1.86 10.59 1.70
C TYR A 43 3.26 11.08 2.08
N LYS A 44 3.34 12.22 2.81
CA LYS A 44 4.64 12.75 3.23
C LYS A 44 5.38 11.77 4.15
N GLY A 45 4.68 11.25 5.15
CA GLY A 45 5.27 10.27 6.08
C GLY A 45 5.64 8.98 5.40
N LEU A 46 4.82 8.52 4.43
CA LEU A 46 5.13 7.33 3.63
C LEU A 46 6.38 7.55 2.78
N GLU A 47 6.52 8.73 2.18
CA GLU A 47 7.72 9.06 1.42
C GLU A 47 8.96 9.13 2.32
N ASP A 48 8.82 9.69 3.52
CA ASP A 48 9.91 9.73 4.51
C ASP A 48 10.36 8.32 4.91
N LEU A 49 9.42 7.40 5.14
CA LEU A 49 9.73 5.99 5.41
C LEU A 49 10.46 5.35 4.24
N SER A 50 9.97 5.58 3.02
CA SER A 50 10.58 5.03 1.83
C SER A 50 12.03 5.47 1.70
N ARG A 51 12.29 6.77 1.85
CA ARG A 51 13.65 7.32 1.74
C ARG A 51 14.56 6.84 2.85
N SER A 52 14.04 6.74 4.08
CA SER A 52 14.84 6.35 5.25
C SER A 52 15.26 4.88 5.20
N TYR A 53 14.43 4.02 4.66
CA TYR A 53 14.63 2.57 4.74
C TYR A 53 14.84 1.87 3.39
N ALA A 54 14.81 2.60 2.27
CA ALA A 54 14.95 1.99 0.94
C ALA A 54 16.25 1.19 0.80
N GLU A 55 17.38 1.72 1.26
CA GLU A 55 18.68 1.04 1.19
C GLU A 55 18.72 -0.20 2.08
N ARG A 56 17.94 -0.21 3.16
CA ARG A 56 17.84 -1.36 4.05
C ARG A 56 16.86 -2.42 3.55
N GLY A 57 16.11 -2.11 2.48
CA GLY A 57 15.25 -3.09 1.82
C GLY A 57 13.74 -2.88 1.98
N LEU A 58 13.28 -1.76 2.56
CA LEU A 58 11.85 -1.46 2.60
C LEU A 58 11.36 -1.00 1.24
N ARG A 59 10.23 -1.54 0.81
CA ARG A 59 9.52 -1.09 -0.39
C ARG A 59 8.13 -0.62 0.00
N VAL A 60 7.90 0.69 -0.05
CA VAL A 60 6.56 1.27 0.14
C VAL A 60 5.87 1.27 -1.22
N VAL A 61 4.62 0.81 -1.28
CA VAL A 61 3.85 0.79 -2.53
C VAL A 61 2.44 1.32 -2.27
N GLY A 62 1.95 2.17 -3.16
CA GLY A 62 0.64 2.80 -3.05
C GLY A 62 -0.33 2.32 -4.12
N PHE A 63 -1.55 1.98 -3.71
CA PHE A 63 -2.63 1.55 -4.58
C PHE A 63 -3.81 2.52 -4.44
N PRO A 64 -4.00 3.45 -5.38
CA PRO A 64 -5.14 4.37 -5.31
C PRO A 64 -6.47 3.61 -5.35
N CYS A 65 -7.44 4.07 -4.57
CA CYS A 65 -8.75 3.45 -4.48
C CYS A 65 -9.84 4.51 -4.32
N ASN A 66 -10.94 4.39 -5.07
CA ASN A 66 -12.04 5.36 -5.04
C ASN A 66 -13.26 4.88 -4.25
N GLN A 67 -13.16 3.78 -3.50
CA GLN A 67 -14.30 3.18 -2.81
C GLN A 67 -14.71 3.88 -1.51
N PHE A 68 -13.89 4.78 -0.99
CA PHE A 68 -14.13 5.42 0.31
C PHE A 68 -14.44 6.90 0.11
N GLY A 69 -15.72 7.24 0.11
CA GLY A 69 -16.19 8.61 -0.05
C GLY A 69 -15.87 9.23 -1.41
N ALA A 70 -15.58 8.41 -2.43
CA ALA A 70 -15.19 8.86 -3.76
C ALA A 70 -14.02 9.88 -3.70
N GLN A 71 -13.04 9.63 -2.85
CA GLN A 71 -11.92 10.57 -2.60
C GLN A 71 -10.72 10.36 -3.53
N GLU A 72 -10.86 9.50 -4.56
CA GLU A 72 -9.86 9.30 -5.61
C GLU A 72 -10.54 9.25 -6.99
N PRO A 73 -11.21 10.34 -7.41
CA PRO A 73 -11.99 10.32 -8.66
C PRO A 73 -11.15 10.47 -9.93
N GLY A 74 -9.91 10.90 -9.82
CA GLY A 74 -9.05 11.17 -10.97
C GLY A 74 -8.58 9.93 -11.70
N SER A 75 -8.02 10.13 -12.89
CA SER A 75 -7.36 9.08 -13.67
C SER A 75 -6.01 8.72 -13.05
N ASP A 76 -5.42 7.61 -13.51
CA ASP A 76 -4.07 7.22 -13.05
C ASP A 76 -3.05 8.34 -13.35
N GLY A 77 -3.15 9.00 -14.50
CA GLY A 77 -2.28 10.13 -14.83
C GLY A 77 -2.45 11.32 -13.88
N ASP A 78 -3.70 11.65 -13.54
CA ASP A 78 -3.99 12.73 -12.59
C ASP A 78 -3.43 12.41 -11.21
N ILE A 79 -3.54 11.16 -10.77
CA ILE A 79 -3.04 10.70 -9.47
C ILE A 79 -1.51 10.78 -9.44
N ALA A 80 -0.84 10.31 -10.49
CA ALA A 80 0.62 10.36 -10.58
C ALA A 80 1.13 11.80 -10.48
N GLU A 81 0.48 12.71 -11.20
CA GLU A 81 0.83 14.14 -11.18
C GLU A 81 0.61 14.74 -9.79
N PHE A 82 -0.54 14.44 -9.17
CA PHE A 82 -0.87 14.92 -7.82
C PHE A 82 0.21 14.50 -6.81
N CYS A 83 0.59 13.22 -6.82
CA CYS A 83 1.56 12.68 -5.88
C CYS A 83 2.93 13.33 -6.06
N GLU A 84 3.37 13.52 -7.31
CA GLU A 84 4.66 14.14 -7.60
C GLU A 84 4.69 15.60 -7.19
N LEU A 85 3.67 16.39 -7.59
CA LEU A 85 3.66 17.84 -7.36
C LEU A 85 3.43 18.22 -5.90
N ASN A 86 2.63 17.46 -5.17
CA ASN A 86 2.23 17.85 -3.82
C ASN A 86 3.07 17.21 -2.73
N TYR A 87 3.61 16.00 -2.96
CA TYR A 87 4.31 15.24 -1.92
C TYR A 87 5.67 14.69 -2.37
N GLY A 88 6.04 14.88 -3.62
CA GLY A 88 7.31 14.38 -4.14
C GLY A 88 7.44 12.85 -4.00
N VAL A 89 6.32 12.13 -4.19
CA VAL A 89 6.28 10.67 -4.01
C VAL A 89 7.25 10.01 -4.99
N SER A 90 8.22 9.27 -4.46
CA SER A 90 9.20 8.52 -5.25
C SER A 90 9.03 7.01 -5.15
N PHE A 91 8.23 6.52 -4.20
CA PHE A 91 7.94 5.08 -4.11
C PHE A 91 6.95 4.67 -5.21
N PRO A 92 6.96 3.37 -5.59
CA PRO A 92 6.06 2.89 -6.65
C PRO A 92 4.59 3.12 -6.36
N MET A 93 3.89 3.73 -7.32
CA MET A 93 2.43 3.85 -7.31
C MET A 93 1.86 2.90 -8.35
N PHE A 94 0.68 2.36 -8.07
CA PHE A 94 0.01 1.40 -8.94
C PHE A 94 -1.28 1.99 -9.51
N SER A 95 -1.83 1.33 -10.51
CA SER A 95 -3.09 1.71 -11.13
C SER A 95 -4.22 1.60 -10.09
N LYS A 96 -5.21 2.47 -10.20
CA LYS A 96 -6.35 2.50 -9.30
C LYS A 96 -7.05 1.13 -9.27
N VAL A 97 -7.39 0.67 -8.06
CA VAL A 97 -8.02 -0.64 -7.83
C VAL A 97 -9.19 -0.53 -6.86
N ASP A 98 -10.04 -1.55 -6.85
CA ASP A 98 -10.95 -1.79 -5.74
C ASP A 98 -10.27 -2.70 -4.73
N VAL A 99 -10.56 -2.48 -3.45
CA VAL A 99 -10.00 -3.26 -2.35
C VAL A 99 -11.03 -4.08 -1.60
N ASN A 100 -12.32 -3.78 -1.80
CA ASN A 100 -13.47 -4.50 -1.22
C ASN A 100 -14.46 -4.89 -2.32
N GLY A 101 -15.28 -5.90 -2.03
CA GLY A 101 -16.34 -6.32 -2.94
C GLY A 101 -15.88 -7.30 -4.02
N ASP A 102 -16.78 -7.56 -4.97
CA ASP A 102 -16.56 -8.58 -5.99
C ASP A 102 -15.42 -8.26 -6.97
N ASP A 103 -15.14 -6.96 -7.17
CA ASP A 103 -14.11 -6.50 -8.09
C ASP A 103 -12.78 -6.20 -7.39
N ALA A 104 -12.65 -6.56 -6.11
CA ALA A 104 -11.42 -6.31 -5.37
C ALA A 104 -10.23 -6.97 -6.05
N HIS A 105 -9.12 -6.24 -6.15
CA HIS A 105 -7.90 -6.75 -6.71
C HIS A 105 -7.43 -7.99 -5.94
N PRO A 106 -6.96 -9.05 -6.61
CA PRO A 106 -6.53 -10.29 -5.94
C PRO A 106 -5.52 -10.08 -4.82
N LEU A 107 -4.62 -9.11 -4.97
CA LEU A 107 -3.66 -8.75 -3.92
C LEU A 107 -4.40 -8.37 -2.62
N PHE A 108 -5.40 -7.50 -2.71
CA PHE A 108 -6.14 -7.05 -1.53
C PHE A 108 -7.06 -8.13 -0.98
N VAL A 109 -7.60 -9.00 -1.82
CA VAL A 109 -8.36 -10.17 -1.35
C VAL A 109 -7.48 -11.00 -0.41
N GLN A 110 -6.24 -11.29 -0.82
CA GLN A 110 -5.32 -12.09 -0.02
C GLN A 110 -4.80 -11.36 1.20
N LEU A 111 -4.48 -10.07 1.09
CA LEU A 111 -4.05 -9.27 2.24
C LEU A 111 -5.11 -9.29 3.35
N LYS A 112 -6.38 -9.12 2.99
CA LYS A 112 -7.48 -9.12 3.96
C LYS A 112 -7.68 -10.48 4.61
N GLU A 113 -7.46 -11.57 3.88
CA GLU A 113 -7.56 -12.93 4.43
C GLU A 113 -6.44 -13.21 5.43
N GLU A 114 -5.21 -12.77 5.13
CA GLU A 114 -4.05 -13.05 5.97
C GLU A 114 -3.93 -12.12 7.18
N ALA A 115 -4.51 -10.91 7.10
CA ALA A 115 -4.46 -9.94 8.19
C ALA A 115 -5.82 -9.25 8.37
N PRO A 116 -6.79 -9.90 9.05
CA PRO A 116 -8.08 -9.30 9.33
C PRO A 116 -7.93 -8.07 10.23
N GLY A 117 -8.89 -7.15 10.13
CA GLY A 117 -8.95 -5.99 10.99
C GLY A 117 -9.53 -6.29 12.36
N LEU A 118 -9.95 -5.22 13.05
CA LEU A 118 -10.50 -5.30 14.40
C LEU A 118 -11.69 -6.29 14.46
N LEU A 119 -11.73 -7.12 15.49
CA LEU A 119 -12.79 -8.10 15.75
C LEU A 119 -12.95 -9.11 14.60
N GLY A 120 -11.88 -9.39 13.87
CA GLY A 120 -11.92 -10.35 12.76
C GLY A 120 -12.55 -9.81 11.49
N SER A 121 -12.89 -8.53 11.42
CA SER A 121 -13.43 -7.90 10.22
C SER A 121 -12.36 -7.91 9.11
N LYS A 122 -12.71 -8.43 7.93
CA LYS A 122 -11.76 -8.50 6.81
C LYS A 122 -11.77 -7.25 5.94
N GLY A 123 -12.93 -6.62 5.74
CA GLY A 123 -13.05 -5.45 4.89
C GLY A 123 -12.14 -4.30 5.28
N ILE A 124 -11.62 -3.61 4.28
CA ILE A 124 -10.87 -2.38 4.51
C ILE A 124 -11.88 -1.26 4.79
N LYS A 125 -11.66 -0.50 5.86
CA LYS A 125 -12.65 0.46 6.36
C LYS A 125 -12.50 1.85 5.77
N TRP A 126 -11.28 2.25 5.36
CA TRP A 126 -11.04 3.58 4.83
C TRP A 126 -9.70 3.65 4.08
N ASN A 127 -9.45 4.79 3.45
CA ASN A 127 -8.18 5.09 2.79
C ASN A 127 -7.02 5.07 3.79
N PHE A 128 -5.81 4.79 3.30
CA PHE A 128 -4.56 4.74 4.07
C PHE A 128 -4.54 3.66 5.15
N THR A 129 -5.23 2.54 4.91
CA THR A 129 -4.99 1.28 5.63
C THR A 129 -3.65 0.71 5.12
N LYS A 130 -2.82 0.21 6.03
CA LYS A 130 -1.48 -0.28 5.70
C LYS A 130 -1.36 -1.75 6.04
N PHE A 131 -0.61 -2.48 5.19
CA PHE A 131 -0.26 -3.89 5.43
C PHE A 131 1.26 -4.02 5.36
N LEU A 132 1.85 -4.60 6.41
CA LEU A 132 3.29 -4.87 6.44
C LEU A 132 3.54 -6.33 6.09
N VAL A 133 4.42 -6.58 5.11
CA VAL A 133 4.69 -7.90 4.55
C VAL A 133 6.19 -8.16 4.61
N ASP A 134 6.59 -9.39 5.00
CA ASP A 134 8.00 -9.75 5.07
C ASP A 134 8.55 -10.19 3.69
N ALA A 135 9.84 -10.51 3.65
CA ALA A 135 10.53 -10.88 2.41
C ALA A 135 9.98 -12.16 1.77
N ASN A 136 9.31 -13.00 2.55
CA ASN A 136 8.73 -14.26 2.07
C ASN A 136 7.28 -14.12 1.63
N GLY A 137 6.73 -12.92 1.69
CA GLY A 137 5.35 -12.67 1.31
C GLY A 137 4.33 -12.93 2.40
N ARG A 138 4.77 -13.13 3.64
CA ARG A 138 3.89 -13.29 4.79
C ARG A 138 3.40 -11.92 5.25
N VAL A 139 2.08 -11.78 5.40
CA VAL A 139 1.49 -10.56 5.94
C VAL A 139 1.66 -10.56 7.45
N VAL A 140 2.50 -9.66 7.95
CA VAL A 140 2.89 -9.61 9.37
C VAL A 140 1.86 -8.87 10.20
N LYS A 141 1.35 -7.74 9.69
CA LYS A 141 0.44 -6.89 10.46
C LYS A 141 -0.34 -5.94 9.55
N ARG A 142 -1.52 -5.58 10.00
CA ARG A 142 -2.39 -4.59 9.38
C ARG A 142 -2.52 -3.38 10.32
N TYR A 143 -2.50 -2.17 9.77
CA TYR A 143 -2.60 -0.93 10.54
C TYR A 143 -3.79 -0.11 10.07
N ALA A 144 -4.51 0.49 11.03
CA ALA A 144 -5.65 1.34 10.76
C ALA A 144 -5.23 2.64 10.05
N PRO A 145 -6.15 3.31 9.34
CA PRO A 145 -5.86 4.61 8.70
C PRO A 145 -5.28 5.65 9.64
N THR A 146 -5.72 5.66 10.90
CA THR A 146 -5.28 6.62 11.91
C THR A 146 -3.85 6.41 12.39
N THR A 147 -3.25 5.25 12.15
CA THR A 147 -1.86 4.99 12.50
C THR A 147 -0.95 5.76 11.56
N SER A 148 -0.17 6.70 12.09
CA SER A 148 0.71 7.50 11.25
C SER A 148 1.89 6.67 10.73
N PRO A 149 2.42 7.00 9.53
CA PRO A 149 3.58 6.27 9.00
C PRO A 149 4.78 6.22 9.95
N ALA A 150 5.05 7.30 10.66
CA ALA A 150 6.18 7.35 11.61
C ALA A 150 6.05 6.29 12.71
N ASP A 151 4.83 5.96 13.11
CA ASP A 151 4.59 4.96 14.17
C ASP A 151 4.90 3.53 13.73
N LEU A 152 5.14 3.31 12.44
CA LEU A 152 5.46 1.98 11.89
C LEU A 152 6.94 1.65 11.96
N SER A 153 7.79 2.62 12.28
CA SER A 153 9.27 2.46 12.22
C SER A 153 9.78 1.28 13.02
N GLY A 154 9.27 1.07 14.24
CA GLY A 154 9.71 -0.03 15.09
C GLY A 154 9.46 -1.41 14.47
N ASP A 155 8.26 -1.60 13.94
CA ASP A 155 7.89 -2.88 13.30
C ASP A 155 8.68 -3.10 12.01
N ILE A 156 8.90 -2.03 11.24
CA ILE A 156 9.71 -2.09 10.01
C ILE A 156 11.14 -2.49 10.34
N GLU A 157 11.76 -1.84 11.32
CA GLU A 157 13.13 -2.16 11.70
C GLU A 157 13.27 -3.59 12.21
N ALA A 158 12.27 -4.11 12.90
CA ALA A 158 12.27 -5.50 13.35
C ALA A 158 12.33 -6.49 12.16
N LEU A 159 11.68 -6.17 11.03
CA LEU A 159 11.73 -7.00 9.83
C LEU A 159 13.04 -6.84 9.06
N LEU A 160 13.61 -5.66 9.07
CA LEU A 160 14.83 -5.40 8.29
C LEU A 160 16.11 -5.91 9.00
N GLY A 161 16.03 -6.14 10.28
CA GLY A 161 17.15 -6.62 11.09
C GLY A 161 18.08 -5.51 11.51
#